data_1d34fec0dc6ba02680a989b721254492
#
_entry.id   1d34fec0dc6ba02680a989b721254492
#
_cell.length_a   1.000
_cell.length_b   1.000
_cell.length_c   1.000
_cell.angle_alpha   90.00
_cell.angle_beta   90.00
_cell.angle_gamma   90.00
#
_symmetry.space_group_name_H-M   'P 1'
#
loop_
_entity.id
_entity.type
_entity.pdbx_description
1 polymer ?
#
loop_
_entity_poly.entity_id
_entity_poly.type
_entity_poly.pdbx_seq_one_letter_code
_entity_poly.pdbx_strand_id
1 'polypeptide(L)'
;MKAKGAALSTHENQSYDLFPYLSHCYSETHPDNLAVAALQRGLHPAPVAKCRVLELGCASGGNLLPMAAMWPKSQFVGIDRSARQVEEGQKLCGTLGLHNLELRAVDFMDFDGGSEPFDYILCHGVFSWVPVPVQQRVLQLCQRHLAKNGIAYISYNTYPGFYRRQP
;
A
#
# COMPACT_ATOMS: atom_id res chain seq x y z
N MET A 1 30.68 -7.78 15.52
CA MET A 1 30.76 -7.04 14.25
C MET A 1 29.34 -6.62 13.84
N LYS A 2 29.02 -5.33 13.94
CA LYS A 2 27.71 -4.78 13.55
C LYS A 2 27.72 -4.59 12.03
N ALA A 3 26.89 -5.34 11.32
CA ALA A 3 26.65 -5.11 9.88
C ALA A 3 25.94 -3.76 9.73
N LYS A 4 26.63 -2.78 9.14
CA LYS A 4 26.03 -1.52 8.68
C LYS A 4 25.08 -1.88 7.54
N GLY A 5 23.77 -1.68 7.76
CA GLY A 5 22.80 -1.67 6.68
C GLY A 5 23.19 -0.60 5.66
N ALA A 6 23.40 -1.02 4.42
CA ALA A 6 23.66 -0.11 3.32
C ALA A 6 22.40 0.74 3.12
N ALA A 7 22.48 2.02 3.47
CA ALA A 7 21.50 3.01 3.05
C ALA A 7 21.50 3.02 1.51
N LEU A 8 20.34 2.77 0.92
CA LEU A 8 20.11 2.94 -0.51
C LEU A 8 20.49 4.38 -0.89
N SER A 9 21.22 4.53 -1.99
CA SER A 9 21.85 5.80 -2.35
C SER A 9 20.84 6.90 -2.57
N THR A 10 21.20 8.14 -2.23
CA THR A 10 20.43 9.37 -2.48
C THR A 10 19.98 9.53 -3.94
N HIS A 11 20.65 8.88 -4.90
CA HIS A 11 20.30 8.87 -6.33
C HIS A 11 19.03 8.08 -6.66
N GLU A 12 18.70 7.01 -5.93
CA GLU A 12 17.47 6.25 -6.19
C GLU A 12 16.23 6.99 -5.68
N ASN A 13 16.33 7.73 -4.58
CA ASN A 13 15.23 8.59 -4.10
C ASN A 13 14.90 9.71 -5.07
N GLN A 14 15.91 10.31 -5.72
CA GLN A 14 15.70 11.37 -6.72
C GLN A 14 14.98 10.90 -7.99
N SER A 15 15.10 9.62 -8.38
CA SER A 15 14.46 9.13 -9.61
C SER A 15 12.93 9.04 -9.50
N TYR A 16 12.38 8.72 -8.32
CA TYR A 16 10.92 8.64 -8.11
C TYR A 16 10.27 10.03 -8.04
N ASP A 17 11.01 11.04 -7.55
CA ASP A 17 10.52 12.42 -7.53
C ASP A 17 10.61 13.09 -8.91
N LEU A 18 11.55 12.65 -9.77
CA LEU A 18 11.70 13.17 -11.14
C LEU A 18 10.68 12.57 -12.12
N PHE A 19 10.32 11.30 -11.92
CA PHE A 19 9.36 10.58 -12.76
C PHE A 19 8.27 9.98 -11.86
N PRO A 20 7.31 10.81 -11.39
CA PRO A 20 6.26 10.33 -10.51
C PRO A 20 5.38 9.31 -11.23
N TYR A 21 5.09 8.20 -10.56
CA TYR A 21 4.10 7.25 -11.04
C TYR A 21 2.72 7.90 -11.03
N LEU A 22 1.99 7.74 -12.13
CA LEU A 22 0.58 8.12 -12.14
C LEU A 22 -0.17 7.24 -11.15
N SER A 23 -0.83 7.88 -10.19
CA SER A 23 -1.60 7.19 -9.16
C SER A 23 -2.99 6.91 -9.72
N HIS A 24 -3.37 5.63 -9.77
CA HIS A 24 -4.64 5.15 -10.34
C HIS A 24 -5.43 4.35 -9.31
N CYS A 25 -6.72 4.17 -9.58
CA CYS A 25 -7.56 3.19 -8.91
C CYS A 25 -7.35 1.82 -9.55
N TYR A 26 -7.20 0.81 -8.71
CA TYR A 26 -7.04 -0.59 -9.13
C TYR A 26 -8.19 -1.41 -8.55
N SER A 27 -9.15 -1.79 -9.39
CA SER A 27 -10.35 -2.52 -8.94
C SER A 27 -10.01 -3.84 -8.24
N GLU A 28 -8.95 -4.52 -8.66
CA GLU A 28 -8.48 -5.78 -8.08
C GLU A 28 -7.96 -5.63 -6.64
N THR A 29 -7.56 -4.43 -6.23
CA THR A 29 -7.10 -4.15 -4.87
C THR A 29 -8.23 -3.74 -3.94
N HIS A 30 -9.42 -3.45 -4.49
CA HIS A 30 -10.53 -2.95 -3.71
C HIS A 30 -10.95 -3.96 -2.65
N PRO A 31 -11.11 -3.56 -1.36
CA PRO A 31 -11.48 -4.45 -0.27
C PRO A 31 -12.73 -5.29 -0.53
N ASP A 32 -13.73 -4.79 -1.28
CA ASP A 32 -14.92 -5.57 -1.66
C ASP A 32 -14.56 -6.81 -2.46
N ASN A 33 -13.68 -6.67 -3.47
CA ASN A 33 -13.25 -7.80 -4.30
C ASN A 33 -12.43 -8.79 -3.49
N LEU A 34 -11.58 -8.28 -2.59
CA LEU A 34 -10.78 -9.13 -1.69
C LEU A 34 -11.69 -9.86 -0.68
N ALA A 35 -12.70 -9.18 -0.14
CA ALA A 35 -13.69 -9.79 0.75
C ALA A 35 -14.47 -10.90 0.06
N VAL A 36 -14.95 -10.70 -1.18
CA VAL A 36 -15.63 -11.73 -1.97
C VAL A 36 -14.73 -12.94 -2.17
N ALA A 37 -13.47 -12.74 -2.57
CA ALA A 37 -12.49 -13.81 -2.76
C ALA A 37 -12.20 -14.60 -1.47
N ALA A 38 -12.19 -13.90 -0.33
CA ALA A 38 -12.01 -14.50 0.99
C ALA A 38 -13.23 -15.33 1.43
N LEU A 39 -14.44 -14.78 1.27
CA LEU A 39 -15.69 -15.46 1.58
C LEU A 39 -15.85 -16.77 0.78
N GLN A 40 -15.50 -16.76 -0.50
CA GLN A 40 -15.50 -17.97 -1.35
C GLN A 40 -14.56 -19.07 -0.83
N ARG A 41 -13.59 -18.70 0.02
CA ARG A 41 -12.63 -19.64 0.66
C ARG A 41 -12.95 -19.94 2.11
N GLY A 42 -14.15 -19.55 2.59
CA GLY A 42 -14.61 -19.79 3.96
C GLY A 42 -13.97 -18.88 5.01
N LEU A 43 -13.33 -17.77 4.59
CA LEU A 43 -12.84 -16.75 5.52
C LEU A 43 -13.93 -15.72 5.82
N HIS A 44 -13.81 -15.04 6.95
CA HIS A 44 -14.76 -14.01 7.40
C HIS A 44 -14.04 -12.67 7.56
N PRO A 45 -13.77 -11.94 6.46
CA PRO A 45 -13.08 -10.66 6.49
C PRO A 45 -13.96 -9.57 7.12
N ALA A 46 -13.33 -8.48 7.57
CA ALA A 46 -14.06 -7.31 8.04
C ALA A 46 -14.91 -6.68 6.92
N PRO A 47 -16.12 -6.19 7.25
CA PRO A 47 -16.98 -5.51 6.27
C PRO A 47 -16.32 -4.22 5.80
N VAL A 48 -16.31 -3.97 4.49
CA VAL A 48 -15.62 -2.83 3.87
C VAL A 48 -16.15 -1.48 4.35
N ALA A 49 -17.44 -1.42 4.71
CA ALA A 49 -18.05 -0.22 5.25
C ALA A 49 -17.50 0.21 6.63
N LYS A 50 -16.75 -0.67 7.32
CA LYS A 50 -16.09 -0.39 8.60
C LYS A 50 -14.87 -1.30 8.75
N CYS A 51 -13.77 -0.89 8.14
CA CYS A 51 -12.51 -1.62 8.17
C CYS A 51 -11.32 -0.66 8.26
N ARG A 52 -10.12 -1.22 8.46
CA ARG A 52 -8.85 -0.50 8.36
C ARG A 52 -8.02 -1.05 7.22
N VAL A 53 -7.58 -0.16 6.35
CA VAL A 53 -6.81 -0.49 5.13
C VAL A 53 -5.45 0.18 5.19
N LEU A 54 -4.39 -0.58 4.90
CA LEU A 54 -3.04 -0.08 4.69
C LEU A 54 -2.64 -0.30 3.24
N GLU A 55 -2.11 0.71 2.57
CA GLU A 55 -1.47 0.56 1.27
C GLU A 55 0.03 0.87 1.36
N LEU A 56 0.84 -0.10 0.95
CA LEU A 56 2.30 -0.03 0.87
C LEU A 56 2.70 0.41 -0.55
N GLY A 57 3.28 1.60 -0.70
CA GLY A 57 3.59 2.22 -1.98
C GLY A 57 2.37 2.93 -2.59
N CYS A 58 1.73 3.78 -1.79
CA CYS A 58 0.49 4.46 -2.18
C CYS A 58 0.67 5.63 -3.16
N ALA A 59 1.89 6.05 -3.45
CA ALA A 59 2.18 7.24 -4.24
C ALA A 59 1.41 8.47 -3.71
N SER A 60 0.62 9.15 -4.54
CA SER A 60 -0.25 10.25 -4.12
C SER A 60 -1.63 9.81 -3.61
N GLY A 61 -1.81 8.52 -3.32
CA GLY A 61 -3.03 7.98 -2.73
C GLY A 61 -4.20 7.81 -3.70
N GLY A 62 -3.97 7.84 -5.03
CA GLY A 62 -5.04 7.77 -6.03
C GLY A 62 -5.88 6.49 -5.95
N ASN A 63 -5.34 5.41 -5.40
CA ASN A 63 -6.09 4.19 -5.12
C ASN A 63 -6.96 4.31 -3.86
N LEU A 64 -6.46 4.97 -2.80
CA LEU A 64 -7.15 5.09 -1.52
C LEU A 64 -8.17 6.24 -1.48
N LEU A 65 -7.94 7.33 -2.18
CA LEU A 65 -8.81 8.52 -2.18
C LEU A 65 -10.28 8.20 -2.49
N PRO A 66 -10.61 7.48 -3.58
CA PRO A 66 -12.00 7.13 -3.86
C PRO A 66 -12.58 6.14 -2.86
N MET A 67 -11.78 5.22 -2.32
CA MET A 67 -12.22 4.30 -1.26
C MET A 67 -12.58 5.06 0.01
N ALA A 68 -11.75 6.03 0.42
CA ALA A 68 -11.99 6.86 1.59
C ALA A 68 -13.26 7.72 1.45
N ALA A 69 -13.49 8.27 0.26
CA ALA A 69 -14.70 9.03 -0.03
C ALA A 69 -15.96 8.15 0.02
N MET A 70 -15.87 6.92 -0.50
CA MET A 70 -17.00 5.98 -0.55
C MET A 70 -17.32 5.38 0.82
N TRP A 71 -16.32 5.17 1.67
CA TRP A 71 -16.45 4.48 2.96
C TRP A 71 -16.01 5.35 4.15
N PRO A 72 -16.81 6.37 4.53
CA PRO A 72 -16.40 7.37 5.54
C PRO A 72 -16.23 6.81 6.97
N LYS A 73 -16.72 5.58 7.23
CA LYS A 73 -16.56 4.90 8.54
C LYS A 73 -15.34 3.96 8.57
N SER A 74 -14.70 3.74 7.43
CA SER A 74 -13.46 2.97 7.34
C SER A 74 -12.26 3.91 7.44
N GLN A 75 -11.11 3.38 7.89
CA GLN A 75 -9.88 4.12 8.05
C GLN A 75 -8.85 3.64 7.03
N PHE A 76 -8.21 4.58 6.37
CA PHE A 76 -7.23 4.30 5.32
C PHE A 76 -5.89 4.92 5.69
N VAL A 77 -4.83 4.15 5.56
CA VAL A 77 -3.45 4.61 5.72
C VAL A 77 -2.68 4.26 4.46
N GLY A 78 -2.04 5.23 3.86
CA GLY A 78 -1.13 5.02 2.74
C GLY A 78 0.28 5.42 3.14
N ILE A 79 1.27 4.60 2.78
CA ILE A 79 2.67 4.95 2.98
C ILE A 79 3.44 4.89 1.66
N ASP A 80 4.29 5.87 1.46
CA ASP A 80 5.21 5.93 0.32
C ASP A 80 6.49 6.66 0.74
N ARG A 81 7.61 6.35 0.12
CA ARG A 81 8.88 7.03 0.39
C ARG A 81 9.00 8.39 -0.29
N SER A 82 8.22 8.64 -1.36
CA SER A 82 8.21 9.91 -2.07
C SER A 82 7.43 10.96 -1.29
N ALA A 83 8.16 11.82 -0.58
CA ALA A 83 7.56 12.92 0.19
C ALA A 83 6.72 13.86 -0.71
N ARG A 84 7.17 14.09 -1.95
CA ARG A 84 6.47 14.91 -2.92
C ARG A 84 5.09 14.36 -3.29
N GLN A 85 5.03 13.05 -3.64
CA GLN A 85 3.76 12.42 -4.00
C GLN A 85 2.80 12.37 -2.80
N VAL A 86 3.31 12.06 -1.62
CA VAL A 86 2.52 12.07 -0.38
C VAL A 86 1.95 13.47 -0.09
N GLU A 87 2.76 14.52 -0.23
CA GLU A 87 2.30 15.91 -0.04
C GLU A 87 1.20 16.29 -1.05
N GLU A 88 1.33 15.89 -2.31
CA GLU A 88 0.30 16.10 -3.33
C GLU A 88 -1.00 15.39 -2.94
N GLY A 89 -0.92 14.15 -2.46
CA GLY A 89 -2.07 13.38 -1.96
C GLY A 89 -2.72 14.00 -0.72
N GLN A 90 -1.93 14.48 0.24
CA GLN A 90 -2.43 15.17 1.43
C GLN A 90 -3.20 16.45 1.08
N LYS A 91 -2.74 17.20 0.09
CA LYS A 91 -3.46 18.39 -0.42
C LYS A 91 -4.81 18.00 -1.01
N LEU A 92 -4.86 16.88 -1.75
CA LEU A 92 -6.13 16.35 -2.29
C LEU A 92 -7.07 15.90 -1.17
N CYS A 93 -6.58 15.20 -0.14
CA CYS A 93 -7.37 14.85 1.04
C CYS A 93 -8.01 16.08 1.68
N GLY A 94 -7.23 17.16 1.88
CA GLY A 94 -7.75 18.42 2.42
C GLY A 94 -8.80 19.06 1.54
N THR A 95 -8.58 19.11 0.22
CA THR A 95 -9.52 19.67 -0.75
C THR A 95 -10.85 18.90 -0.80
N LEU A 96 -10.80 17.57 -0.67
CA LEU A 96 -11.96 16.69 -0.68
C LEU A 96 -12.62 16.54 0.70
N GLY A 97 -12.05 17.11 1.77
CA GLY A 97 -12.56 17.01 3.13
C GLY A 97 -12.50 15.57 3.68
N LEU A 98 -11.55 14.76 3.25
CA LEU A 98 -11.39 13.39 3.74
C LEU A 98 -10.64 13.37 5.06
N HIS A 99 -11.31 12.90 6.13
CA HIS A 99 -10.75 12.81 7.48
C HIS A 99 -10.39 11.38 7.89
N ASN A 100 -10.67 10.41 7.03
CA ASN A 100 -10.48 8.98 7.26
C ASN A 100 -9.36 8.39 6.39
N LEU A 101 -8.56 9.24 5.74
CA LEU A 101 -7.37 8.85 4.98
C LEU A 101 -6.15 9.61 5.50
N GLU A 102 -5.13 8.87 5.91
CA GLU A 102 -3.83 9.40 6.30
C GLU A 102 -2.76 8.92 5.32
N LEU A 103 -2.03 9.85 4.72
CA LEU A 103 -0.88 9.54 3.86
C LEU A 103 0.41 9.95 4.58
N ARG A 104 1.40 9.06 4.62
CA ARG A 104 2.68 9.27 5.33
C ARG A 104 3.87 9.06 4.41
N ALA A 105 4.79 10.03 4.41
CA ALA A 105 6.08 9.90 3.74
C ALA A 105 7.04 9.11 4.64
N VAL A 106 7.12 7.79 4.43
CA VAL A 106 7.96 6.90 5.24
C VAL A 106 8.42 5.70 4.41
N ASP A 107 9.66 5.30 4.59
CA ASP A 107 10.19 4.06 4.01
C ASP A 107 9.59 2.83 4.71
N PHE A 108 9.39 1.74 3.98
CA PHE A 108 8.90 0.48 4.55
C PHE A 108 9.79 -0.05 5.68
N MET A 109 11.10 0.21 5.59
CA MET A 109 12.07 -0.22 6.59
C MET A 109 11.86 0.48 7.93
N ASP A 110 11.37 1.73 7.91
CA ASP A 110 11.18 2.58 9.08
C ASP A 110 9.72 2.59 9.59
N PHE A 111 8.78 2.08 8.79
CA PHE A 111 7.37 2.04 9.18
C PHE A 111 7.11 1.00 10.28
N ASP A 112 6.56 1.44 11.41
CA ASP A 112 6.27 0.59 12.57
C ASP A 112 4.85 -0.03 12.57
N GLY A 113 3.96 0.45 11.69
CA GLY A 113 2.58 -0.03 11.54
C GLY A 113 1.60 0.47 12.60
N GLY A 114 2.09 1.04 13.68
CA GLY A 114 1.25 1.42 14.83
C GLY A 114 0.71 0.22 15.61
N SER A 115 -0.17 0.50 16.58
CA SER A 115 -0.68 -0.51 17.55
C SER A 115 -1.92 -1.28 17.09
N GLU A 116 -2.69 -0.72 16.15
CA GLU A 116 -3.94 -1.33 15.70
C GLU A 116 -3.74 -2.11 14.39
N PRO A 117 -4.25 -3.36 14.30
CA PRO A 117 -4.12 -4.17 13.11
C PRO A 117 -4.95 -3.63 11.94
N PHE A 118 -4.57 -4.01 10.71
CA PHE A 118 -5.28 -3.70 9.50
C PHE A 118 -6.10 -4.90 9.02
N ASP A 119 -7.32 -4.64 8.58
CA ASP A 119 -8.18 -5.66 7.99
C ASP A 119 -7.76 -6.00 6.56
N TYR A 120 -7.21 -5.02 5.85
CA TYR A 120 -6.68 -5.19 4.50
C TYR A 120 -5.31 -4.51 4.39
N ILE A 121 -4.33 -5.22 3.84
CA ILE A 121 -3.02 -4.66 3.50
C ILE A 121 -2.80 -4.85 2.00
N LEU A 122 -2.58 -3.74 1.30
CA LEU A 122 -2.42 -3.67 -0.14
C LEU A 122 -0.97 -3.35 -0.49
N CYS A 123 -0.39 -4.07 -1.46
CA CYS A 123 0.92 -3.78 -2.03
C CYS A 123 0.83 -4.04 -3.54
N HIS A 124 0.43 -3.02 -4.31
CA HIS A 124 0.24 -3.13 -5.75
C HIS A 124 1.38 -2.46 -6.52
N GLY A 125 1.91 -3.16 -7.53
CA GLY A 125 2.92 -2.61 -8.42
C GLY A 125 4.30 -2.34 -7.79
N VAL A 126 4.59 -2.87 -6.59
CA VAL A 126 5.82 -2.59 -5.83
C VAL A 126 6.73 -3.81 -5.71
N PHE A 127 6.19 -4.95 -5.29
CA PHE A 127 6.95 -6.10 -4.80
C PHE A 127 8.02 -6.61 -5.77
N SER A 128 7.74 -6.63 -7.06
CA SER A 128 8.71 -7.09 -8.08
C SER A 128 9.82 -6.09 -8.42
N TRP A 129 9.70 -4.86 -7.95
CA TRP A 129 10.60 -3.75 -8.30
C TRP A 129 11.55 -3.34 -7.17
N VAL A 130 11.35 -3.91 -6.00
CA VAL A 130 12.16 -3.58 -4.82
C VAL A 130 13.16 -4.69 -4.51
N PRO A 131 14.31 -4.36 -3.86
CA PRO A 131 15.30 -5.34 -3.45
C PRO A 131 14.75 -6.37 -2.46
N VAL A 132 15.35 -7.58 -2.43
CA VAL A 132 14.93 -8.68 -1.56
C VAL A 132 14.75 -8.28 -0.08
N PRO A 133 15.62 -7.47 0.56
CA PRO A 133 15.39 -7.03 1.94
C PRO A 133 14.08 -6.26 2.12
N VAL A 134 13.70 -5.42 1.13
CA VAL A 134 12.45 -4.66 1.14
C VAL A 134 11.25 -5.59 0.90
N GLN A 135 11.37 -6.59 0.01
CA GLN A 135 10.34 -7.62 -0.17
C GLN A 135 10.08 -8.37 1.15
N GLN A 136 11.15 -8.77 1.84
CA GLN A 136 11.05 -9.42 3.15
C GLN A 136 10.36 -8.51 4.18
N ARG A 137 10.66 -7.20 4.13
CA ARG A 137 10.02 -6.24 5.02
C ARG A 137 8.52 -6.11 4.74
N VAL A 138 8.10 -6.05 3.48
CA VAL A 138 6.68 -6.06 3.08
C VAL A 138 5.96 -7.27 3.69
N LEU A 139 6.53 -8.48 3.55
CA LEU A 139 5.95 -9.69 4.12
C LEU A 139 5.90 -9.66 5.66
N GLN A 140 6.93 -9.13 6.31
CA GLN A 140 6.94 -8.93 7.77
C GLN A 140 5.89 -7.93 8.24
N LEU A 141 5.68 -6.83 7.49
CA LEU A 141 4.63 -5.86 7.78
C LEU A 141 3.25 -6.53 7.69
N CYS A 142 2.99 -7.31 6.65
CA CYS A 142 1.76 -8.09 6.53
C CYS A 142 1.59 -9.06 7.71
N GLN A 143 2.61 -9.85 8.02
CA GLN A 143 2.55 -10.81 9.13
C GLN A 143 2.27 -10.15 10.48
N ARG A 144 2.89 -9.00 10.75
CA ARG A 144 2.83 -8.31 12.05
C ARG A 144 1.56 -7.51 12.25
N HIS A 145 1.07 -6.88 11.18
CA HIS A 145 0.02 -5.87 11.28
C HIS A 145 -1.32 -6.30 10.68
N LEU A 146 -1.41 -7.49 10.09
CA LEU A 146 -2.69 -8.00 9.60
C LEU A 146 -3.57 -8.47 10.77
N ALA A 147 -4.85 -8.11 10.73
CA ALA A 147 -5.86 -8.61 11.67
C ALA A 147 -6.04 -10.13 11.52
N LYS A 148 -6.63 -10.79 12.54
CA LYS A 148 -6.81 -12.26 12.58
C LYS A 148 -7.50 -12.82 11.30
N ASN A 149 -8.49 -12.11 10.77
CA ASN A 149 -9.20 -12.47 9.53
C ASN A 149 -8.89 -11.50 8.40
N GLY A 150 -7.77 -10.80 8.49
CA GLY A 150 -7.37 -9.80 7.52
C GLY A 150 -6.86 -10.42 6.23
N ILE A 151 -6.86 -9.62 5.18
CA ILE A 151 -6.45 -10.02 3.83
C ILE A 151 -5.26 -9.17 3.39
N ALA A 152 -4.17 -9.82 3.00
CA ALA A 152 -3.06 -9.16 2.31
C ALA A 152 -3.17 -9.41 0.80
N TYR A 153 -3.09 -8.33 0.02
CA TYR A 153 -2.97 -8.37 -1.43
C TYR A 153 -1.58 -7.88 -1.83
N ILE A 154 -0.82 -8.73 -2.51
CA ILE A 154 0.52 -8.39 -3.02
C ILE A 154 0.57 -8.77 -4.50
N SER A 155 0.68 -7.78 -5.39
CA SER A 155 0.90 -8.05 -6.81
C SER A 155 2.39 -8.28 -7.10
N TYR A 156 2.67 -9.23 -7.98
CA TYR A 156 4.03 -9.49 -8.45
C TYR A 156 4.03 -10.02 -9.88
N ASN A 157 5.13 -9.81 -10.57
CA ASN A 157 5.29 -10.20 -11.96
C ASN A 157 5.79 -11.64 -12.08
N THR A 158 5.18 -12.44 -12.96
CA THR A 158 5.57 -13.82 -13.22
C THR A 158 5.84 -14.07 -14.69
N TYR A 159 6.77 -14.98 -14.98
CA TYR A 159 7.00 -15.48 -16.33
C TYR A 159 6.02 -16.61 -16.66
N PRO A 160 5.61 -16.78 -17.94
CA PRO A 160 5.93 -15.95 -19.12
C PRO A 160 4.99 -14.74 -19.31
N GLY A 161 4.00 -14.53 -18.42
CA GLY A 161 2.95 -13.52 -18.59
C GLY A 161 3.49 -12.10 -18.69
N PHE A 162 4.52 -11.77 -17.94
CA PHE A 162 5.12 -10.43 -17.92
C PHE A 162 5.77 -10.07 -19.27
N TYR A 163 6.47 -11.00 -19.93
CA TYR A 163 7.09 -10.75 -21.25
C TYR A 163 6.08 -10.49 -22.36
N ARG A 164 4.88 -11.06 -22.27
CA ARG A 164 3.85 -10.86 -23.30
C ARG A 164 3.23 -9.47 -23.28
N ARG A 165 3.47 -8.69 -22.22
CA ARG A 165 2.93 -7.33 -22.03
C ARG A 165 3.98 -6.24 -22.24
N GLN A 166 5.24 -6.60 -22.46
CA GLN A 166 6.26 -5.64 -22.86
C GLN A 166 6.11 -5.37 -24.37
N PRO A 167 6.06 -4.09 -24.79
CA PRO A 167 5.98 -3.70 -26.20
C PRO A 167 7.25 -4.09 -26.95
#